data_f0e7fc26e4e75535dedcc5b7ed4ada81
#
_entry.id   f0e7fc26e4e75535dedcc5b7ed4ada81
#
_cell.length_a   1.000
_cell.length_b   1.000
_cell.length_c   1.000
_cell.angle_alpha   90.00
_cell.angle_beta   90.00
_cell.angle_gamma   90.00
#
_symmetry.space_group_name_H-M   'P 1'
#
loop_
_entity.id
_entity.type
_entity.pdbx_description
1 polymer ?
#
loop_
_entity_poly.entity_id
_entity_poly.type
_entity_poly.pdbx_seq_one_letter_code
_entity_poly.pdbx_strand_id
1 'polypeptide(L)'
;MGLFHNDDSSSSNHTCPNVNVTDPGTTQAPASCLRPTNYFPSVQVPFVGNLSFHHFIVIVAGACMAFSCLVSFYLIFRHATHYSLPNEQRQVIRIIFVIPVFAIVAFLSVAFNDAAIYLKPIEDLYEAFALAGFFLLLCAFVQESDEERQTYFTTSGTTKQYLAATIGAFQFPVVMLILLVVTEITQAMGSYCATSNKIYFAHIWVTIITLLSTAVAVMSIIRFYKALKPIISSRKPLPKLVAFKGIVALNFIQNGIFSFLTSSNDLKPTTKLTFKDLSVGIPNLILSLEMVIFSLLFLYIYRTKEYYFKHGAAAVPLGHGGYQGGFLGIRAYGQALNIVDILGGIVSVPGALAERKNSGPGAQKVWATGAQVSRLPNQTHIQWRLTG
;
A
#
# COMPACT_ATOMS: atom_id res chain seq x y z
N MET A 1 11.88 10.40 41.26
CA MET A 1 13.21 10.26 40.67
C MET A 1 12.94 10.42 39.18
N GLY A 2 12.92 11.54 38.57
CA GLY A 2 13.86 12.62 38.38
C GLY A 2 14.76 12.32 37.21
N LEU A 3 14.31 12.62 35.96
CA LEU A 3 15.17 12.77 34.78
C LEU A 3 14.37 13.48 33.68
N PHE A 4 14.08 14.75 33.88
CA PHE A 4 13.89 15.73 32.81
C PHE A 4 14.87 16.86 33.13
N HIS A 5 16.03 16.77 32.51
CA HIS A 5 17.00 17.84 32.51
C HIS A 5 16.62 18.79 31.38
N ASN A 6 16.36 20.03 31.77
CA ASN A 6 16.34 21.17 30.87
C ASN A 6 17.76 21.36 30.34
N ASP A 7 17.95 21.27 29.06
CA ASP A 7 19.04 21.93 28.38
C ASP A 7 18.50 22.94 27.41
N ASP A 8 18.56 24.17 27.87
CA ASP A 8 18.45 25.38 27.06
C ASP A 8 19.62 25.45 26.08
N SER A 9 19.32 26.11 24.95
CA SER A 9 20.24 26.75 24.03
C SER A 9 21.08 25.89 23.09
N SER A 10 20.60 25.85 21.85
CA SER A 10 21.32 26.52 20.75
C SER A 10 20.40 26.58 19.52
N SER A 11 19.73 27.69 19.40
CA SER A 11 19.10 28.20 18.20
C SER A 11 20.20 28.39 17.14
N SER A 12 20.41 27.38 16.29
CA SER A 12 21.06 27.62 15.02
C SER A 12 20.04 28.33 14.14
N ASN A 13 20.05 29.65 14.20
CA ASN A 13 19.42 30.55 13.25
C ASN A 13 19.99 30.27 11.84
N HIS A 14 19.38 29.35 11.10
CA HIS A 14 19.40 29.41 9.64
C HIS A 14 18.42 30.51 9.21
N THR A 15 18.84 31.74 9.38
CA THR A 15 18.26 32.91 8.73
C THR A 15 18.42 32.73 7.23
N CYS A 16 17.33 32.35 6.55
CA CYS A 16 17.23 32.61 5.12
C CYS A 16 17.33 34.11 4.91
N PRO A 17 18.19 34.63 3.98
CA PRO A 17 18.32 36.04 3.76
C PRO A 17 17.00 36.64 3.31
N ASN A 18 16.58 37.72 3.98
CA ASN A 18 15.49 38.59 3.54
C ASN A 18 15.86 39.14 2.16
N VAL A 19 15.31 38.61 1.10
CA VAL A 19 15.41 39.18 -0.23
C VAL A 19 14.33 40.23 -0.36
N ASN A 20 14.70 41.49 -0.20
CA ASN A 20 13.89 42.65 -0.64
C ASN A 20 13.71 42.55 -2.15
N VAL A 21 12.46 42.36 -2.57
CA VAL A 21 12.06 42.38 -3.99
C VAL A 21 11.99 43.81 -4.47
N THR A 22 13.10 44.34 -5.00
CA THR A 22 13.11 45.48 -5.91
C THR A 22 14.40 45.41 -6.74
N ASP A 23 14.40 44.57 -7.80
CA ASP A 23 15.26 44.82 -8.96
C ASP A 23 14.73 44.01 -10.17
N PRO A 24 14.38 44.65 -11.29
CA PRO A 24 13.95 43.98 -12.50
C PRO A 24 15.15 43.58 -13.35
N GLY A 25 15.83 42.51 -13.01
CA GLY A 25 17.00 42.04 -13.78
C GLY A 25 17.72 40.80 -13.28
N THR A 26 17.37 40.25 -12.13
CA THR A 26 18.02 39.08 -11.59
C THR A 26 17.22 37.80 -11.94
N THR A 27 17.90 36.85 -12.55
CA THR A 27 17.47 35.44 -12.69
C THR A 27 16.81 35.00 -11.38
N GLN A 28 15.49 34.80 -11.43
CA GLN A 28 14.70 34.42 -10.27
C GLN A 28 15.32 33.15 -9.63
N ALA A 29 15.81 33.32 -8.41
CA ALA A 29 16.13 32.16 -7.57
C ALA A 29 14.91 31.22 -7.53
N PRO A 30 15.11 29.90 -7.59
CA PRO A 30 14.02 28.97 -7.58
C PRO A 30 13.12 29.24 -6.36
N ALA A 31 11.84 29.45 -6.62
CA ALA A 31 10.87 29.82 -5.58
C ALA A 31 10.95 28.85 -4.42
N SER A 32 11.49 29.30 -3.30
CA SER A 32 11.54 28.52 -2.07
C SER A 32 10.12 28.19 -1.62
N CYS A 33 9.89 26.96 -1.18
CA CYS A 33 8.62 26.58 -0.57
C CYS A 33 8.45 27.39 0.72
N LEU A 34 7.66 28.47 0.65
CA LEU A 34 7.36 29.30 1.82
C LEU A 34 6.53 28.48 2.79
N ARG A 35 7.18 27.95 3.81
CA ARG A 35 6.45 27.49 5.00
C ARG A 35 5.82 28.71 5.66
N PRO A 36 4.52 28.68 5.98
CA PRO A 36 3.93 29.75 6.77
C PRO A 36 4.57 29.75 8.17
N THR A 37 5.64 30.51 8.34
CA THR A 37 6.40 30.58 9.61
C THR A 37 5.69 31.36 10.70
N ASN A 38 4.57 32.03 10.40
CA ASN A 38 3.97 33.03 11.27
C ASN A 38 2.69 32.61 11.99
N TYR A 39 2.38 31.31 12.09
CA TYR A 39 1.17 30.82 12.71
C TYR A 39 1.43 29.82 13.87
N PHE A 40 2.33 30.19 14.77
CA PHE A 40 2.35 29.53 16.08
C PHE A 40 1.66 30.43 17.10
N PRO A 41 0.54 30.02 17.69
CA PRO A 41 0.07 30.72 18.87
C PRO A 41 1.16 30.61 19.93
N SER A 42 1.63 31.75 20.44
CA SER A 42 2.70 31.86 21.42
C SER A 42 2.38 31.15 22.75
N VAL A 43 1.11 30.80 22.99
CA VAL A 43 0.63 30.04 24.13
C VAL A 43 -0.49 29.11 23.68
N GLN A 44 -0.29 27.81 23.83
CA GLN A 44 -1.35 26.83 23.62
C GLN A 44 -2.24 26.72 24.88
N VAL A 45 -3.55 26.95 24.72
CA VAL A 45 -4.52 26.72 25.78
C VAL A 45 -4.85 25.23 25.84
N PRO A 46 -4.92 24.63 27.04
CA PRO A 46 -5.34 23.24 27.19
C PRO A 46 -6.68 22.96 26.50
N PHE A 47 -6.79 21.80 25.82
CA PHE A 47 -8.01 21.38 25.10
C PHE A 47 -8.96 20.62 26.03
N VAL A 48 -8.44 19.64 26.78
CA VAL A 48 -9.16 18.82 27.75
C VAL A 48 -8.32 18.71 29.03
N GLY A 49 -8.82 19.20 30.16
CA GLY A 49 -8.04 19.21 31.40
C GLY A 49 -6.72 19.97 31.22
N ASN A 50 -5.58 19.32 31.45
CA ASN A 50 -4.24 19.88 31.25
C ASN A 50 -3.59 19.46 29.94
N LEU A 51 -4.32 18.74 29.05
CA LEU A 51 -3.77 18.23 27.80
C LEU A 51 -3.96 19.22 26.65
N SER A 52 -2.92 19.45 25.85
CA SER A 52 -3.04 20.15 24.57
C SER A 52 -3.83 19.29 23.57
N PHE A 53 -4.38 19.92 22.53
CA PHE A 53 -5.08 19.21 21.46
C PHE A 53 -4.20 18.14 20.82
N HIS A 54 -2.94 18.45 20.54
CA HIS A 54 -1.97 17.51 19.96
C HIS A 54 -1.82 16.24 20.82
N HIS A 55 -1.60 16.38 22.15
CA HIS A 55 -1.50 15.21 23.03
C HIS A 55 -2.79 14.39 23.05
N PHE A 56 -3.94 15.05 23.03
CA PHE A 56 -5.24 14.37 22.99
C PHE A 56 -5.37 13.51 21.72
N ILE A 57 -5.09 14.09 20.53
CA ILE A 57 -5.20 13.33 19.27
C ILE A 57 -4.17 12.22 19.16
N VAL A 58 -2.96 12.36 19.71
CA VAL A 58 -1.95 11.29 19.77
C VAL A 58 -2.46 10.10 20.58
N ILE A 59 -3.08 10.35 21.73
CA ILE A 59 -3.66 9.27 22.57
C ILE A 59 -4.78 8.54 21.81
N VAL A 60 -5.70 9.28 21.19
CA VAL A 60 -6.81 8.71 20.43
C VAL A 60 -6.31 7.93 19.22
N ALA A 61 -5.41 8.50 18.42
CA ALA A 61 -4.81 7.82 17.26
C ALA A 61 -4.03 6.56 17.67
N GLY A 62 -3.28 6.61 18.78
CA GLY A 62 -2.59 5.46 19.35
C GLY A 62 -3.52 4.33 19.76
N ALA A 63 -4.64 4.66 20.41
CA ALA A 63 -5.66 3.67 20.76
C ALA A 63 -6.32 3.05 19.52
N CYS A 64 -6.64 3.86 18.50
CA CYS A 64 -7.18 3.39 17.22
C CYS A 64 -6.19 2.48 16.48
N MET A 65 -4.91 2.87 16.42
CA MET A 65 -3.84 2.07 15.82
C MET A 65 -3.70 0.72 16.54
N ALA A 66 -3.64 0.71 17.87
CA ALA A 66 -3.51 -0.52 18.65
C ALA A 66 -4.71 -1.45 18.40
N PHE A 67 -5.93 -0.92 18.41
CA PHE A 67 -7.14 -1.70 18.14
C PHE A 67 -7.13 -2.28 16.71
N SER A 68 -6.85 -1.46 15.70
CA SER A 68 -6.82 -1.88 14.29
C SER A 68 -5.76 -2.94 14.03
N CYS A 69 -4.58 -2.80 14.64
CA CYS A 69 -3.51 -3.79 14.59
C CYS A 69 -3.93 -5.10 15.25
N LEU A 70 -4.51 -5.08 16.45
CA LEU A 70 -4.96 -6.27 17.14
C LEU A 70 -6.00 -7.06 16.33
N VAL A 71 -7.01 -6.38 15.79
CA VAL A 71 -8.04 -6.99 14.95
C VAL A 71 -7.45 -7.59 13.69
N SER A 72 -6.55 -6.86 13.02
CA SER A 72 -5.92 -7.31 11.78
C SER A 72 -4.97 -8.48 12.01
N PHE A 73 -4.14 -8.43 13.05
CA PHE A 73 -3.26 -9.55 13.41
C PHE A 73 -4.04 -10.78 13.86
N TYR A 74 -5.16 -10.61 14.56
CA TYR A 74 -6.07 -11.72 14.85
C TYR A 74 -6.57 -12.38 13.56
N LEU A 75 -7.01 -11.59 12.57
CA LEU A 75 -7.47 -12.11 11.28
C LEU A 75 -6.34 -12.82 10.52
N ILE A 76 -5.15 -12.24 10.48
CA ILE A 76 -3.95 -12.83 9.86
C ILE A 76 -3.60 -14.15 10.56
N PHE A 77 -3.60 -14.18 11.88
CA PHE A 77 -3.35 -15.39 12.66
C PHE A 77 -4.38 -16.49 12.33
N ARG A 78 -5.66 -16.12 12.19
CA ARG A 78 -6.71 -17.06 11.75
C ARG A 78 -6.41 -17.64 10.36
N HIS A 79 -5.96 -16.85 9.40
CA HIS A 79 -5.53 -17.35 8.09
C HIS A 79 -4.29 -18.22 8.18
N ALA A 80 -3.31 -17.84 8.98
CA ALA A 80 -2.06 -18.59 9.14
C ALA A 80 -2.27 -19.95 9.82
N THR A 81 -3.20 -20.05 10.78
CA THR A 81 -3.54 -21.32 11.47
C THR A 81 -4.50 -22.22 10.69
N HIS A 82 -5.13 -21.69 9.64
CA HIS A 82 -6.01 -22.45 8.73
C HIS A 82 -5.48 -22.38 7.29
N TYR A 83 -4.17 -22.54 7.13
CA TYR A 83 -3.45 -22.34 5.87
C TYR A 83 -3.54 -23.59 5.00
N SER A 84 -4.58 -23.66 4.16
CA SER A 84 -4.90 -24.79 3.28
C SER A 84 -4.60 -24.54 1.81
N LEU A 85 -4.70 -23.28 1.37
CA LEU A 85 -4.44 -22.81 0.00
C LEU A 85 -3.36 -21.74 0.00
N PRO A 86 -2.07 -22.12 0.00
CA PRO A 86 -0.94 -21.19 0.15
C PRO A 86 -0.94 -20.04 -0.85
N ASN A 87 -1.23 -20.33 -2.12
CA ASN A 87 -1.19 -19.34 -3.20
C ASN A 87 -2.28 -18.26 -3.08
N GLU A 88 -3.44 -18.61 -2.53
CA GLU A 88 -4.51 -17.66 -2.23
C GLU A 88 -4.25 -16.92 -0.91
N GLN A 89 -4.02 -17.69 0.16
CA GLN A 89 -4.00 -17.13 1.52
C GLN A 89 -2.81 -16.20 1.78
N ARG A 90 -1.64 -16.44 1.16
CA ARG A 90 -0.52 -15.49 1.25
C ARG A 90 -0.87 -14.12 0.68
N GLN A 91 -1.65 -14.07 -0.41
CA GLN A 91 -2.09 -12.80 -0.99
C GLN A 91 -3.15 -12.13 -0.12
N VAL A 92 -4.07 -12.92 0.45
CA VAL A 92 -5.07 -12.41 1.41
C VAL A 92 -4.39 -11.80 2.64
N ILE A 93 -3.38 -12.48 3.22
CA ILE A 93 -2.62 -11.94 4.35
C ILE A 93 -1.95 -10.60 3.99
N ARG A 94 -1.33 -10.49 2.80
CA ARG A 94 -0.73 -9.23 2.33
C ARG A 94 -1.74 -8.10 2.22
N ILE A 95 -2.94 -8.39 1.71
CA ILE A 95 -4.00 -7.38 1.60
C ILE A 95 -4.49 -6.94 2.99
N ILE A 96 -4.63 -7.88 3.94
CA ILE A 96 -5.03 -7.55 5.31
C ILE A 96 -3.97 -6.67 6.00
N PHE A 97 -2.69 -6.86 5.70
CA PHE A 97 -1.59 -6.04 6.22
C PHE A 97 -1.67 -4.56 5.84
N VAL A 98 -2.47 -4.17 4.85
CA VAL A 98 -2.73 -2.76 4.52
C VAL A 98 -3.20 -2.00 5.76
N ILE A 99 -4.12 -2.57 6.54
CA ILE A 99 -4.70 -1.90 7.72
C ILE A 99 -3.64 -1.58 8.79
N PRO A 100 -2.80 -2.54 9.26
CA PRO A 100 -1.73 -2.22 10.19
C PRO A 100 -0.75 -1.18 9.66
N VAL A 101 -0.37 -1.25 8.38
CA VAL A 101 0.56 -0.28 7.77
C VAL A 101 -0.03 1.11 7.79
N PHE A 102 -1.27 1.28 7.32
CA PHE A 102 -1.96 2.58 7.31
C PHE A 102 -2.20 3.10 8.73
N ALA A 103 -2.63 2.25 9.67
CA ALA A 103 -2.86 2.64 11.06
C ALA A 103 -1.56 3.10 11.76
N ILE A 104 -0.44 2.41 11.53
CA ILE A 104 0.87 2.76 12.10
C ILE A 104 1.36 4.08 11.49
N VAL A 105 1.30 4.23 10.15
CA VAL A 105 1.73 5.45 9.46
C VAL A 105 0.88 6.64 9.90
N ALA A 106 -0.44 6.48 9.99
CA ALA A 106 -1.34 7.54 10.46
C ALA A 106 -1.02 7.96 11.90
N PHE A 107 -0.81 7.01 12.82
CA PHE A 107 -0.41 7.29 14.19
C PHE A 107 0.92 8.01 14.27
N LEU A 108 1.95 7.53 13.55
CA LEU A 108 3.25 8.17 13.52
C LEU A 108 3.19 9.58 12.91
N SER A 109 2.35 9.79 11.91
CA SER A 109 2.12 11.11 11.31
C SER A 109 1.42 12.09 12.27
N VAL A 110 0.53 11.59 13.14
CA VAL A 110 -0.08 12.40 14.22
C VAL A 110 0.96 12.70 15.30
N ALA A 111 1.73 11.70 15.73
CA ALA A 111 2.72 11.85 16.80
C ALA A 111 3.90 12.74 16.38
N PHE A 112 4.32 12.61 15.13
CA PHE A 112 5.48 13.29 14.54
C PHE A 112 5.08 14.01 13.25
N ASN A 113 4.37 15.13 13.38
CA ASN A 113 3.82 15.86 12.24
C ASN A 113 4.85 16.20 11.14
N ASP A 114 6.11 16.43 11.51
CA ASP A 114 7.19 16.73 10.55
C ASP A 114 7.66 15.48 9.77
N ALA A 115 7.45 14.30 10.32
CA ALA A 115 7.78 13.04 9.66
C ALA A 115 6.69 12.58 8.68
N ALA A 116 5.48 13.11 8.77
CA ALA A 116 4.32 12.67 7.99
C ALA A 116 4.60 12.64 6.47
N ILE A 117 5.35 13.62 5.97
CA ILE A 117 5.67 13.73 4.54
C ILE A 117 6.60 12.62 4.06
N TYR A 118 7.48 12.11 4.94
CA TYR A 118 8.38 10.98 4.66
C TYR A 118 7.70 9.62 4.88
N LEU A 119 6.68 9.57 5.70
CA LEU A 119 5.93 8.34 5.99
C LEU A 119 4.90 8.00 4.91
N LYS A 120 4.29 9.02 4.29
CA LYS A 120 3.25 8.86 3.28
C LYS A 120 3.69 8.02 2.06
N PRO A 121 4.87 8.21 1.47
CA PRO A 121 5.33 7.39 0.34
C PRO A 121 5.48 5.89 0.68
N ILE A 122 5.76 5.55 1.95
CA ILE A 122 5.83 4.17 2.42
C ILE A 122 4.45 3.52 2.39
N GLU A 123 3.43 4.24 2.85
CA GLU A 123 2.02 3.83 2.80
C GLU A 123 1.58 3.56 1.36
N ASP A 124 1.86 4.50 0.46
CA ASP A 124 1.51 4.43 -0.96
C ASP A 124 2.24 3.28 -1.68
N LEU A 125 3.51 3.01 -1.33
CA LEU A 125 4.24 1.87 -1.86
C LEU A 125 3.63 0.55 -1.39
N TYR A 126 3.26 0.45 -0.10
CA TYR A 126 2.62 -0.77 0.40
C TYR A 126 1.25 -1.03 -0.26
N GLU A 127 0.48 0.02 -0.52
CA GLU A 127 -0.75 -0.05 -1.31
C GLU A 127 -0.50 -0.70 -2.68
N ALA A 128 0.56 -0.29 -3.36
CA ALA A 128 0.90 -0.82 -4.67
C ALA A 128 1.27 -2.32 -4.61
N PHE A 129 2.02 -2.73 -3.60
CA PHE A 129 2.28 -4.16 -3.35
C PHE A 129 1.01 -4.95 -3.05
N ALA A 130 0.10 -4.41 -2.25
CA ALA A 130 -1.17 -5.06 -1.95
C ALA A 130 -2.07 -5.17 -3.18
N LEU A 131 -2.06 -4.19 -4.09
CA LEU A 131 -2.80 -4.25 -5.35
C LEU A 131 -2.24 -5.31 -6.31
N ALA A 132 -0.90 -5.41 -6.42
CA ALA A 132 -0.25 -6.49 -7.15
C ALA A 132 -0.58 -7.86 -6.53
N GLY A 133 -0.59 -7.96 -5.20
CA GLY A 133 -1.06 -9.15 -4.47
C GLY A 133 -2.52 -9.47 -4.77
N PHE A 134 -3.39 -8.47 -4.88
CA PHE A 134 -4.79 -8.70 -5.27
C PHE A 134 -4.91 -9.24 -6.71
N PHE A 135 -4.11 -8.76 -7.64
CA PHE A 135 -4.04 -9.35 -8.97
C PHE A 135 -3.61 -10.83 -8.93
N LEU A 136 -2.57 -11.15 -8.15
CA LEU A 136 -2.13 -12.54 -7.96
C LEU A 136 -3.21 -13.40 -7.28
N LEU A 137 -4.02 -12.84 -6.38
CA LEU A 137 -5.17 -13.51 -5.78
C LEU A 137 -6.22 -13.87 -6.83
N LEU A 138 -6.54 -12.95 -7.76
CA LEU A 138 -7.45 -13.26 -8.87
C LEU A 138 -6.90 -14.39 -9.75
N CYS A 139 -5.60 -14.38 -10.01
CA CYS A 139 -4.93 -15.45 -10.74
C CYS A 139 -5.01 -16.80 -10.01
N ALA A 140 -4.81 -16.81 -8.68
CA ALA A 140 -4.91 -18.02 -7.87
C ALA A 140 -6.34 -18.57 -7.81
N PHE A 141 -7.36 -17.73 -7.92
CA PHE A 141 -8.77 -18.18 -8.01
C PHE A 141 -9.09 -18.92 -9.32
N VAL A 142 -8.29 -18.73 -10.37
CA VAL A 142 -8.46 -19.43 -11.65
C VAL A 142 -7.75 -20.78 -11.64
N GLN A 143 -6.45 -20.75 -11.30
CA GLN A 143 -5.61 -21.95 -11.20
C GLN A 143 -4.52 -21.73 -10.16
N GLU A 144 -4.22 -22.77 -9.39
CA GLU A 144 -3.25 -22.72 -8.31
C GLU A 144 -1.80 -22.70 -8.83
N SER A 145 -1.51 -23.45 -9.89
CA SER A 145 -0.20 -23.52 -10.54
C SER A 145 -0.05 -22.45 -11.61
N ASP A 146 1.16 -21.87 -11.73
CA ASP A 146 1.49 -20.88 -12.77
C ASP A 146 1.46 -21.50 -14.18
N GLU A 147 1.87 -22.76 -14.32
CA GLU A 147 1.88 -23.48 -15.59
C GLU A 147 0.44 -23.78 -16.07
N GLU A 148 -0.43 -24.26 -15.17
CA GLU A 148 -1.83 -24.52 -15.48
C GLU A 148 -2.58 -23.22 -15.81
N ARG A 149 -2.23 -22.13 -15.14
CA ARG A 149 -2.77 -20.80 -15.39
C ARG A 149 -2.45 -20.29 -16.79
N GLN A 150 -1.20 -20.42 -17.21
CA GLN A 150 -0.78 -20.04 -18.56
C GLN A 150 -1.51 -20.87 -19.61
N THR A 151 -1.56 -22.19 -19.41
CA THR A 151 -2.30 -23.11 -20.28
C THR A 151 -3.78 -22.72 -20.37
N TYR A 152 -4.40 -22.42 -19.24
CA TYR A 152 -5.81 -21.97 -19.17
C TYR A 152 -6.03 -20.70 -20.01
N PHE A 153 -5.22 -19.64 -19.82
CA PHE A 153 -5.39 -18.38 -20.54
C PHE A 153 -5.11 -18.52 -22.04
N THR A 154 -4.20 -19.40 -22.42
CA THR A 154 -3.91 -19.70 -23.83
C THR A 154 -5.09 -20.43 -24.47
N THR A 155 -5.61 -21.46 -23.82
CA THR A 155 -6.72 -22.28 -24.34
C THR A 155 -8.04 -21.50 -24.38
N SER A 156 -8.30 -20.67 -23.36
CA SER A 156 -9.54 -19.85 -23.30
C SER A 156 -9.55 -18.61 -24.20
N GLY A 157 -8.45 -18.32 -24.90
CA GLY A 157 -8.32 -17.14 -25.75
C GLY A 157 -8.25 -15.81 -24.98
N THR A 158 -8.04 -15.85 -23.66
CA THR A 158 -7.99 -14.66 -22.79
C THR A 158 -6.58 -14.17 -22.48
N THR A 159 -5.57 -14.66 -23.19
CA THR A 159 -4.14 -14.31 -23.03
C THR A 159 -3.90 -12.80 -23.10
N LYS A 160 -4.57 -12.09 -24.04
CA LYS A 160 -4.39 -10.63 -24.15
C LYS A 160 -4.88 -9.88 -22.91
N GLN A 161 -5.99 -10.31 -22.31
CA GLN A 161 -6.54 -9.70 -21.08
C GLN A 161 -5.62 -9.99 -19.88
N TYR A 162 -5.12 -11.23 -19.76
CA TYR A 162 -4.17 -11.62 -18.73
C TYR A 162 -2.89 -10.80 -18.83
N LEU A 163 -2.31 -10.69 -20.03
CA LEU A 163 -1.09 -9.93 -20.29
C LEU A 163 -1.26 -8.44 -19.98
N ALA A 164 -2.38 -7.83 -20.43
CA ALA A 164 -2.68 -6.44 -20.14
C ALA A 164 -2.86 -6.19 -18.63
N ALA A 165 -3.46 -7.15 -17.92
CA ALA A 165 -3.64 -7.06 -16.47
C ALA A 165 -2.30 -7.23 -15.72
N THR A 166 -1.43 -8.13 -16.18
CA THR A 166 -0.10 -8.32 -15.63
C THR A 166 0.73 -7.05 -15.75
N ILE A 167 0.79 -6.45 -16.94
CA ILE A 167 1.49 -5.18 -17.16
C ILE A 167 0.90 -4.08 -16.29
N GLY A 168 -0.43 -3.92 -16.29
CA GLY A 168 -1.13 -2.87 -15.55
C GLY A 168 -1.01 -3.02 -14.04
N ALA A 169 -0.98 -4.24 -13.50
CA ALA A 169 -0.86 -4.47 -12.07
C ALA A 169 0.58 -4.30 -11.57
N PHE A 170 1.56 -4.85 -12.29
CA PHE A 170 2.96 -4.83 -11.83
C PHE A 170 3.72 -3.55 -12.17
N GLN A 171 3.25 -2.70 -13.12
CA GLN A 171 3.84 -1.38 -13.30
C GLN A 171 3.66 -0.50 -12.05
N PHE A 172 2.57 -0.70 -11.30
CA PHE A 172 2.22 0.17 -10.19
C PHE A 172 3.26 0.14 -9.05
N PRO A 173 3.66 -1.01 -8.46
CA PRO A 173 4.71 -1.02 -7.44
C PRO A 173 6.06 -0.50 -7.94
N VAL A 174 6.39 -0.65 -9.23
CA VAL A 174 7.62 -0.08 -9.79
C VAL A 174 7.56 1.43 -9.83
N VAL A 175 6.45 1.99 -10.32
CA VAL A 175 6.25 3.45 -10.36
C VAL A 175 6.25 4.02 -8.94
N MET A 176 5.56 3.38 -7.98
CA MET A 176 5.51 3.86 -6.60
C MET A 176 6.86 3.81 -5.89
N LEU A 177 7.69 2.80 -6.18
CA LEU A 177 9.06 2.75 -5.67
C LEU A 177 9.91 3.90 -6.20
N ILE A 178 9.81 4.23 -7.49
CA ILE A 178 10.50 5.37 -8.09
C ILE A 178 9.99 6.68 -7.47
N LEU A 179 8.68 6.84 -7.33
CA LEU A 179 8.07 8.04 -6.76
C LEU A 179 8.42 8.21 -5.27
N LEU A 180 8.55 7.12 -4.51
CA LEU A 180 9.05 7.18 -3.14
C LEU A 180 10.44 7.82 -3.12
N VAL A 181 11.38 7.30 -3.90
CA VAL A 181 12.76 7.84 -3.97
C VAL A 181 12.76 9.31 -4.42
N VAL A 182 11.96 9.66 -5.43
CA VAL A 182 11.83 11.05 -5.92
C VAL A 182 11.27 11.96 -4.83
N THR A 183 10.24 11.52 -4.10
CA THR A 183 9.64 12.31 -3.01
C THR A 183 10.64 12.55 -1.89
N GLU A 184 11.35 11.50 -1.44
CA GLU A 184 12.36 11.61 -0.38
C GLU A 184 13.49 12.59 -0.76
N ILE A 185 14.05 12.44 -1.97
CA ILE A 185 15.13 13.31 -2.45
C ILE A 185 14.63 14.75 -2.61
N THR A 186 13.50 14.98 -3.28
CA THR A 186 12.98 16.32 -3.53
C THR A 186 12.51 17.01 -2.25
N GLN A 187 12.04 16.26 -1.27
CA GLN A 187 11.71 16.77 0.06
C GLN A 187 12.98 17.18 0.81
N ALA A 188 14.03 16.37 0.79
CA ALA A 188 15.31 16.70 1.41
C ALA A 188 15.96 17.96 0.77
N MET A 189 15.77 18.13 -0.54
CA MET A 189 16.24 19.32 -1.29
C MET A 189 15.33 20.56 -1.14
N GLY A 190 14.17 20.45 -0.46
CA GLY A 190 13.20 21.54 -0.33
C GLY A 190 12.42 21.88 -1.60
N SER A 191 12.51 21.06 -2.65
CA SER A 191 11.84 21.27 -3.94
C SER A 191 10.50 20.49 -4.09
N TYR A 192 10.11 19.70 -3.09
CA TYR A 192 8.84 18.94 -3.12
C TYR A 192 7.62 19.86 -2.95
N CYS A 193 7.59 20.66 -1.91
CA CYS A 193 6.53 21.59 -1.52
C CYS A 193 5.10 21.03 -1.54
N ALA A 194 4.74 20.25 -0.51
CA ALA A 194 3.43 19.60 -0.39
C ALA A 194 2.23 20.58 -0.37
N THR A 195 2.44 21.84 0.00
CA THR A 195 1.39 22.86 0.11
C THR A 195 1.17 23.65 -1.19
N SER A 196 1.92 23.36 -2.26
CA SER A 196 1.86 24.11 -3.52
C SER A 196 1.65 23.20 -4.72
N ASN A 197 0.68 23.55 -5.56
CA ASN A 197 0.37 22.84 -6.81
C ASN A 197 1.02 23.49 -8.04
N LYS A 198 2.06 24.32 -7.84
CA LYS A 198 2.76 24.96 -8.96
C LYS A 198 3.64 23.97 -9.70
N ILE A 199 3.72 24.09 -11.02
CA ILE A 199 4.36 23.11 -11.94
C ILE A 199 5.87 22.93 -11.74
N TYR A 200 6.55 23.86 -11.08
CA TYR A 200 7.98 23.76 -10.78
C TYR A 200 8.29 22.99 -9.49
N PHE A 201 7.28 22.61 -8.69
CA PHE A 201 7.46 21.73 -7.54
C PHE A 201 7.22 20.26 -7.91
N ALA A 202 7.96 19.36 -7.27
CA ALA A 202 7.83 17.93 -7.52
C ALA A 202 6.48 17.34 -7.09
N HIS A 203 5.83 17.91 -6.06
CA HIS A 203 4.57 17.43 -5.50
C HIS A 203 3.47 17.23 -6.56
N ILE A 204 3.25 18.21 -7.45
CA ILE A 204 2.19 18.10 -8.48
C ILE A 204 2.46 16.95 -9.45
N TRP A 205 3.72 16.74 -9.86
CA TRP A 205 4.10 15.67 -10.77
C TRP A 205 3.99 14.30 -10.12
N VAL A 206 4.44 14.16 -8.87
CA VAL A 206 4.26 12.92 -8.08
C VAL A 206 2.78 12.58 -7.98
N THR A 207 1.93 13.56 -7.65
CA THR A 207 0.47 13.35 -7.54
C THR A 207 -0.16 12.90 -8.87
N ILE A 208 0.18 13.57 -9.98
CA ILE A 208 -0.37 13.22 -11.31
C ILE A 208 0.07 11.80 -11.71
N ILE A 209 1.36 11.48 -11.56
CA ILE A 209 1.89 10.15 -11.94
C ILE A 209 1.26 9.05 -11.07
N THR A 210 1.12 9.29 -9.76
CA THR A 210 0.44 8.36 -8.83
C THR A 210 -1.00 8.10 -9.28
N LEU A 211 -1.77 9.13 -9.59
CA LEU A 211 -3.16 9.00 -10.05
C LEU A 211 -3.27 8.22 -11.35
N LEU A 212 -2.45 8.54 -12.34
CA LEU A 212 -2.45 7.86 -13.63
C LEU A 212 -2.03 6.38 -13.48
N SER A 213 -0.97 6.11 -12.72
CA SER A 213 -0.48 4.75 -12.48
C SER A 213 -1.52 3.89 -11.73
N THR A 214 -2.15 4.46 -10.68
CA THR A 214 -3.24 3.82 -9.93
C THR A 214 -4.43 3.53 -10.84
N ALA A 215 -4.85 4.50 -11.65
CA ALA A 215 -5.98 4.33 -12.59
C ALA A 215 -5.71 3.19 -13.58
N VAL A 216 -4.52 3.15 -14.18
CA VAL A 216 -4.10 2.07 -15.09
C VAL A 216 -4.15 0.72 -14.40
N ALA A 217 -3.60 0.60 -13.20
CA ALA A 217 -3.57 -0.64 -12.44
C ALA A 217 -4.98 -1.13 -12.09
N VAL A 218 -5.81 -0.27 -11.50
CA VAL A 218 -7.18 -0.61 -11.08
C VAL A 218 -8.05 -0.97 -12.29
N MET A 219 -8.00 -0.18 -13.37
CA MET A 219 -8.77 -0.47 -14.58
C MET A 219 -8.35 -1.76 -15.25
N SER A 220 -7.07 -2.09 -15.26
CA SER A 220 -6.56 -3.36 -15.78
C SER A 220 -7.08 -4.55 -14.98
N ILE A 221 -7.07 -4.46 -13.65
CA ILE A 221 -7.59 -5.49 -12.76
C ILE A 221 -9.11 -5.65 -12.91
N ILE A 222 -9.87 -4.54 -13.02
CA ILE A 222 -11.32 -4.59 -13.20
C ILE A 222 -11.69 -5.23 -14.56
N ARG A 223 -10.96 -4.90 -15.63
CA ARG A 223 -11.16 -5.53 -16.95
C ARG A 223 -10.87 -7.02 -16.90
N PHE A 224 -9.79 -7.41 -16.24
CA PHE A 224 -9.43 -8.81 -16.03
C PHE A 224 -10.49 -9.55 -15.20
N TYR A 225 -10.93 -8.96 -14.09
CA TYR A 225 -12.03 -9.51 -13.30
C TYR A 225 -13.29 -9.72 -14.12
N LYS A 226 -13.69 -8.73 -14.97
CA LYS A 226 -14.87 -8.86 -15.83
C LYS A 226 -14.78 -10.04 -16.80
N ALA A 227 -13.60 -10.29 -17.37
CA ALA A 227 -13.34 -11.44 -18.24
C ALA A 227 -13.46 -12.77 -17.50
N LEU A 228 -13.06 -12.82 -16.21
CA LEU A 228 -13.08 -14.03 -15.38
C LEU A 228 -14.35 -14.18 -14.54
N LYS A 229 -15.26 -13.21 -14.55
CA LYS A 229 -16.45 -13.20 -13.69
C LYS A 229 -17.24 -14.51 -13.67
N PRO A 230 -17.48 -15.21 -14.81
CA PRO A 230 -18.21 -16.48 -14.80
C PRO A 230 -17.59 -17.55 -13.92
N ILE A 231 -16.27 -17.53 -13.76
CA ILE A 231 -15.49 -18.56 -13.06
C ILE A 231 -15.28 -18.21 -11.59
N ILE A 232 -14.89 -16.96 -11.31
CA ILE A 232 -14.44 -16.54 -9.97
C ILE A 232 -15.51 -15.83 -9.14
N SER A 233 -16.73 -15.64 -9.67
CA SER A 233 -17.82 -14.91 -8.97
C SER A 233 -18.19 -15.52 -7.61
N SER A 234 -18.06 -16.84 -7.46
CA SER A 234 -18.32 -17.57 -6.21
C SER A 234 -17.39 -17.14 -5.06
N ARG A 235 -16.16 -16.74 -5.37
CA ARG A 235 -15.15 -16.25 -4.41
C ARG A 235 -15.33 -14.78 -4.02
N LYS A 236 -16.34 -14.09 -4.57
CA LYS A 236 -16.68 -12.68 -4.27
C LYS A 236 -15.48 -11.72 -4.31
N PRO A 237 -14.68 -11.68 -5.39
CA PRO A 237 -13.48 -10.83 -5.43
C PRO A 237 -13.81 -9.33 -5.47
N LEU A 238 -14.94 -8.94 -6.05
CA LEU A 238 -15.32 -7.53 -6.14
C LEU A 238 -15.51 -6.85 -4.78
N PRO A 239 -16.26 -7.40 -3.81
CA PRO A 239 -16.31 -6.87 -2.45
C PRO A 239 -14.93 -6.76 -1.79
N LYS A 240 -14.03 -7.74 -2.03
CA LYS A 240 -12.66 -7.73 -1.52
C LYS A 240 -11.86 -6.56 -2.09
N LEU A 241 -11.98 -6.30 -3.41
CA LEU A 241 -11.34 -5.15 -4.06
C LEU A 241 -11.91 -3.82 -3.56
N VAL A 242 -13.24 -3.71 -3.48
CA VAL A 242 -13.91 -2.47 -3.04
C VAL A 242 -13.54 -2.13 -1.59
N ALA A 243 -13.49 -3.12 -0.69
CA ALA A 243 -13.08 -2.88 0.69
C ALA A 243 -11.63 -2.40 0.80
N PHE A 244 -10.71 -3.03 0.07
CA PHE A 244 -9.31 -2.62 0.03
C PHE A 244 -9.13 -1.23 -0.60
N LYS A 245 -9.69 -1.01 -1.80
CA LYS A 245 -9.57 0.27 -2.50
C LYS A 245 -10.41 1.38 -1.87
N GLY A 246 -11.42 1.04 -1.07
CA GLY A 246 -12.22 1.98 -0.30
C GLY A 246 -11.39 2.78 0.71
N ILE A 247 -10.43 2.14 1.38
CA ILE A 247 -9.47 2.81 2.26
C ILE A 247 -8.74 3.93 1.51
N VAL A 248 -8.15 3.57 0.37
CA VAL A 248 -7.35 4.49 -0.45
C VAL A 248 -8.20 5.62 -1.02
N ALA A 249 -9.40 5.30 -1.50
CA ALA A 249 -10.31 6.31 -2.06
C ALA A 249 -10.75 7.34 -1.00
N LEU A 250 -11.07 6.89 0.22
CA LEU A 250 -11.41 7.79 1.33
C LEU A 250 -10.24 8.67 1.71
N ASN A 251 -9.05 8.08 1.91
CA ASN A 251 -7.83 8.82 2.22
C ASN A 251 -7.51 9.87 1.13
N PHE A 252 -7.65 9.51 -0.16
CA PHE A 252 -7.47 10.44 -1.26
C PHE A 252 -8.47 11.61 -1.22
N ILE A 253 -9.77 11.33 -1.02
CA ILE A 253 -10.81 12.36 -0.91
C ILE A 253 -10.55 13.29 0.27
N GLN A 254 -10.20 12.73 1.44
CA GLN A 254 -9.86 13.51 2.63
C GLN A 254 -8.68 14.44 2.40
N ASN A 255 -7.57 13.90 1.89
CA ASN A 255 -6.38 14.68 1.59
C ASN A 255 -6.68 15.79 0.57
N GLY A 256 -7.53 15.53 -0.42
CA GLY A 256 -8.02 16.55 -1.36
C GLY A 256 -8.81 17.67 -0.66
N ILE A 257 -9.73 17.32 0.23
CA ILE A 257 -10.53 18.28 1.01
C ILE A 257 -9.61 19.15 1.89
N PHE A 258 -8.71 18.53 2.66
CA PHE A 258 -7.81 19.26 3.54
C PHE A 258 -6.80 20.12 2.76
N SER A 259 -6.31 19.64 1.63
CA SER A 259 -5.46 20.43 0.73
C SER A 259 -6.19 21.66 0.19
N PHE A 260 -7.45 21.51 -0.20
CA PHE A 260 -8.29 22.62 -0.66
C PHE A 260 -8.53 23.65 0.46
N LEU A 261 -8.95 23.20 1.65
CA LEU A 261 -9.19 24.05 2.80
C LEU A 261 -7.92 24.80 3.28
N THR A 262 -6.76 24.14 3.14
CA THR A 262 -5.47 24.77 3.45
C THR A 262 -5.12 25.85 2.40
N SER A 263 -5.37 25.55 1.12
CA SER A 263 -5.08 26.47 0.01
C SER A 263 -5.99 27.69 -0.02
N SER A 264 -7.27 27.54 0.37
CA SER A 264 -8.25 28.64 0.45
C SER A 264 -8.06 29.54 1.67
N ASN A 265 -7.12 29.24 2.56
CA ASN A 265 -6.89 29.98 3.80
C ASN A 265 -8.06 29.90 4.79
N ASP A 266 -8.97 28.93 4.63
CA ASP A 266 -10.12 28.72 5.51
C ASP A 266 -9.69 28.04 6.82
N LEU A 267 -8.62 27.23 6.80
CA LEU A 267 -8.03 26.62 7.99
C LEU A 267 -7.12 27.63 8.72
N LYS A 268 -7.72 28.38 9.63
CA LYS A 268 -6.96 29.33 10.47
C LYS A 268 -6.60 28.69 11.80
N PRO A 269 -5.32 28.69 12.18
CA PRO A 269 -4.91 28.24 13.50
C PRO A 269 -5.58 29.08 14.59
N THR A 270 -5.86 28.43 15.71
CA THR A 270 -6.46 29.07 16.89
C THR A 270 -5.53 28.86 18.10
N THR A 271 -5.86 29.49 19.23
CA THR A 271 -5.10 29.27 20.48
C THR A 271 -5.08 27.83 20.96
N LYS A 272 -6.02 26.97 20.48
CA LYS A 272 -6.10 25.54 20.83
C LYS A 272 -5.56 24.62 19.76
N LEU A 273 -5.50 25.06 18.49
CA LEU A 273 -5.20 24.24 17.32
C LEU A 273 -4.07 24.89 16.53
N THR A 274 -2.95 24.18 16.40
CA THR A 274 -1.86 24.65 15.56
C THR A 274 -2.17 24.41 14.07
N PHE A 275 -1.44 25.08 13.17
CA PHE A 275 -1.55 24.81 11.73
C PHE A 275 -1.18 23.35 11.38
N LYS A 276 -0.19 22.77 12.08
CA LYS A 276 0.20 21.37 11.90
C LYS A 276 -0.90 20.40 12.36
N ASP A 277 -1.58 20.71 13.46
CA ASP A 277 -2.71 19.91 13.91
C ASP A 277 -3.84 19.90 12.88
N LEU A 278 -4.10 21.05 12.24
CA LEU A 278 -5.14 21.19 11.22
C LEU A 278 -4.77 20.51 9.89
N SER A 279 -3.52 20.69 9.43
CA SER A 279 -3.09 20.23 8.09
C SER A 279 -2.60 18.78 8.07
N VAL A 280 -2.12 18.24 9.20
CA VAL A 280 -1.55 16.88 9.30
C VAL A 280 -2.24 16.08 10.39
N GLY A 281 -2.41 16.65 11.58
CA GLY A 281 -2.94 15.93 12.74
C GLY A 281 -4.36 15.42 12.53
N ILE A 282 -5.30 16.30 12.16
CA ILE A 282 -6.71 15.94 11.97
C ILE A 282 -6.91 14.95 10.81
N PRO A 283 -6.34 15.15 9.60
CA PRO A 283 -6.48 14.17 8.53
C PRO A 283 -6.02 12.76 8.94
N ASN A 284 -4.86 12.65 9.58
CA ASN A 284 -4.33 11.36 10.01
C ASN A 284 -5.08 10.77 11.22
N LEU A 285 -5.67 11.61 12.09
CA LEU A 285 -6.59 11.13 13.12
C LEU A 285 -7.85 10.50 12.50
N ILE A 286 -8.45 11.15 11.50
CA ILE A 286 -9.60 10.61 10.78
C ILE A 286 -9.22 9.28 10.11
N LEU A 287 -8.07 9.22 9.45
CA LEU A 287 -7.55 7.98 8.87
C LEU A 287 -7.39 6.88 9.94
N SER A 288 -6.88 7.21 11.13
CA SER A 288 -6.77 6.26 12.25
C SER A 288 -8.12 5.69 12.68
N LEU A 289 -9.17 6.53 12.74
CA LEU A 289 -10.55 6.12 13.03
C LEU A 289 -11.13 5.24 11.92
N GLU A 290 -10.87 5.58 10.66
CA GLU A 290 -11.28 4.76 9.51
C GLU A 290 -10.63 3.38 9.53
N MET A 291 -9.36 3.27 9.95
CA MET A 291 -8.70 1.97 10.08
C MET A 291 -9.38 1.06 11.10
N VAL A 292 -9.98 1.61 12.16
CA VAL A 292 -10.82 0.83 13.09
C VAL A 292 -12.02 0.24 12.34
N ILE A 293 -12.74 1.06 11.58
CA ILE A 293 -13.92 0.62 10.82
C ILE A 293 -13.53 -0.43 9.78
N PHE A 294 -12.47 -0.18 9.02
CA PHE A 294 -12.00 -1.13 8.01
C PHE A 294 -11.45 -2.42 8.59
N SER A 295 -10.82 -2.40 9.77
CA SER A 295 -10.37 -3.63 10.44
C SER A 295 -11.55 -4.57 10.75
N LEU A 296 -12.66 -4.02 11.24
CA LEU A 296 -13.89 -4.76 11.49
C LEU A 296 -14.56 -5.24 10.19
N LEU A 297 -14.57 -4.38 9.15
CA LEU A 297 -15.10 -4.73 7.84
C LEU A 297 -14.31 -5.89 7.21
N PHE A 298 -12.99 -5.92 7.36
CA PHE A 298 -12.14 -6.98 6.84
C PHE A 298 -12.37 -8.32 7.54
N LEU A 299 -12.71 -8.35 8.83
CA LEU A 299 -13.14 -9.58 9.51
C LEU A 299 -14.36 -10.22 8.82
N TYR A 300 -15.22 -9.40 8.25
CA TYR A 300 -16.41 -9.87 7.54
C TYR A 300 -16.10 -10.29 6.09
N ILE A 301 -15.31 -9.50 5.35
CA ILE A 301 -15.06 -9.68 3.91
C ILE A 301 -14.00 -10.75 3.65
N TYR A 302 -12.93 -10.78 4.46
CA TYR A 302 -11.81 -11.74 4.33
C TYR A 302 -11.95 -12.87 5.34
N ARG A 303 -13.12 -13.51 5.37
CA ARG A 303 -13.39 -14.61 6.32
C ARG A 303 -12.54 -15.84 6.03
N THR A 304 -12.03 -16.46 7.09
CA THR A 304 -11.28 -17.73 7.03
C THR A 304 -12.16 -18.94 6.73
N LYS A 305 -13.50 -18.85 6.85
CA LYS A 305 -14.43 -19.96 6.64
C LYS A 305 -14.33 -20.62 5.25
N GLU A 306 -13.88 -19.88 4.25
CA GLU A 306 -13.67 -20.38 2.88
C GLU A 306 -12.54 -21.42 2.82
N TYR A 307 -11.64 -21.41 3.81
CA TYR A 307 -10.41 -22.24 3.89
C TYR A 307 -10.51 -23.37 4.93
N TYR A 308 -11.67 -23.55 5.57
CA TYR A 308 -11.86 -24.65 6.51
C TYR A 308 -12.10 -25.96 5.76
N PHE A 309 -11.42 -27.02 6.19
CA PHE A 309 -11.72 -28.36 5.72
C PHE A 309 -13.13 -28.74 6.16
N LYS A 310 -14.02 -29.01 5.22
CA LYS A 310 -15.31 -29.62 5.51
C LYS A 310 -15.07 -31.14 5.67
N HIS A 311 -14.97 -31.61 6.89
CA HIS A 311 -15.06 -33.04 7.18
C HIS A 311 -16.43 -33.54 6.67
N GLY A 312 -16.44 -34.45 5.69
CA GLY A 312 -17.61 -35.27 5.35
C GLY A 312 -18.48 -34.85 4.17
N ALA A 313 -18.22 -33.77 3.45
CA ALA A 313 -18.84 -33.57 2.14
C ALA A 313 -17.85 -33.97 1.04
N ALA A 314 -18.36 -34.69 0.00
CA ALA A 314 -17.56 -35.06 -1.17
C ALA A 314 -16.78 -33.86 -1.64
N ALA A 315 -15.53 -33.79 -1.24
CA ALA A 315 -14.66 -32.64 -1.47
C ALA A 315 -14.36 -32.63 -2.97
N VAL A 316 -14.76 -31.58 -3.63
CA VAL A 316 -14.03 -31.11 -4.80
C VAL A 316 -12.55 -31.06 -4.36
N PRO A 317 -11.60 -31.68 -5.07
CA PRO A 317 -10.20 -31.68 -4.67
C PRO A 317 -9.64 -30.26 -4.80
N LEU A 318 -9.82 -29.49 -3.77
CA LEU A 318 -9.16 -28.21 -3.55
C LEU A 318 -7.82 -28.53 -2.88
N GLY A 319 -6.78 -28.70 -3.68
CA GLY A 319 -5.40 -28.79 -3.23
C GLY A 319 -5.06 -30.10 -2.51
N HIS A 320 -4.04 -30.79 -2.97
CA HIS A 320 -3.48 -32.00 -2.37
C HIS A 320 -2.74 -31.67 -1.07
N GLY A 321 -3.43 -31.37 0.02
CA GLY A 321 -2.69 -31.23 1.25
C GLY A 321 -3.52 -30.66 2.39
N GLY A 322 -3.37 -31.26 3.55
CA GLY A 322 -3.85 -30.73 4.80
C GLY A 322 -3.25 -29.36 5.14
N TYR A 323 -3.27 -28.99 6.39
CA TYR A 323 -2.68 -27.74 6.89
C TYR A 323 -1.19 -27.59 6.49
N GLN A 324 -0.84 -26.47 5.86
CA GLN A 324 0.50 -26.17 5.33
C GLN A 324 1.20 -25.00 6.02
N GLY A 325 0.60 -24.42 7.06
CA GLY A 325 1.10 -23.21 7.74
C GLY A 325 2.30 -23.42 8.66
N GLY A 326 2.65 -24.66 8.98
CA GLY A 326 3.71 -24.98 9.94
C GLY A 326 3.30 -24.69 11.40
N PHE A 327 4.22 -24.80 12.33
CA PHE A 327 3.94 -24.55 13.75
C PHE A 327 3.39 -23.10 13.93
N LEU A 328 2.22 -22.96 14.52
CA LEU A 328 1.52 -21.68 14.74
C LEU A 328 1.41 -20.77 13.51
N GLY A 329 1.51 -21.32 12.28
CA GLY A 329 1.40 -20.54 11.05
C GLY A 329 2.69 -19.81 10.64
N ILE A 330 3.84 -20.08 11.25
CA ILE A 330 5.11 -19.37 10.96
C ILE A 330 5.47 -19.45 9.47
N ARG A 331 5.25 -20.60 8.83
CA ARG A 331 5.49 -20.77 7.40
C ARG A 331 4.57 -19.86 6.56
N ALA A 332 3.31 -19.68 6.97
CA ALA A 332 2.37 -18.81 6.28
C ALA A 332 2.81 -17.33 6.37
N TYR A 333 3.30 -16.88 7.54
CA TYR A 333 3.87 -15.55 7.70
C TYR A 333 5.11 -15.36 6.81
N GLY A 334 6.05 -16.32 6.82
CA GLY A 334 7.24 -16.26 5.98
C GLY A 334 6.89 -16.19 4.48
N GLN A 335 5.91 -16.96 4.04
CA GLN A 335 5.44 -16.92 2.64
C GLN A 335 4.70 -15.62 2.30
N ALA A 336 3.93 -15.06 3.22
CA ALA A 336 3.23 -13.79 2.99
C ALA A 336 4.21 -12.60 2.93
N LEU A 337 5.27 -12.61 3.73
CA LEU A 337 6.32 -11.58 3.72
C LEU A 337 7.29 -11.73 2.55
N ASN A 338 7.39 -12.92 1.95
CA ASN A 338 8.25 -13.17 0.80
C ASN A 338 7.65 -12.55 -0.47
N ILE A 339 8.23 -11.46 -0.96
CA ILE A 339 7.77 -10.70 -2.14
C ILE A 339 8.31 -11.22 -3.47
N VAL A 340 9.01 -12.37 -3.48
CA VAL A 340 9.66 -12.94 -4.70
C VAL A 340 8.67 -13.17 -5.84
N ASP A 341 7.43 -13.55 -5.54
CA ASP A 341 6.38 -13.71 -6.54
C ASP A 341 5.96 -12.37 -7.18
N ILE A 342 5.94 -11.28 -6.41
CA ILE A 342 5.67 -9.94 -6.94
C ILE A 342 6.87 -9.46 -7.78
N LEU A 343 8.09 -9.66 -7.28
CA LEU A 343 9.32 -9.34 -8.05
C LEU A 343 9.39 -10.15 -9.33
N GLY A 344 9.06 -11.45 -9.28
CA GLY A 344 8.95 -12.31 -10.47
C GLY A 344 7.92 -11.77 -11.48
N GLY A 345 6.77 -11.32 -11.00
CA GLY A 345 5.77 -10.63 -11.80
C GLY A 345 6.30 -9.36 -12.46
N ILE A 346 7.02 -8.52 -11.72
CA ILE A 346 7.65 -7.30 -12.24
C ILE A 346 8.68 -7.64 -13.34
N VAL A 347 9.57 -8.59 -13.10
CA VAL A 347 10.58 -9.03 -14.08
C VAL A 347 9.95 -9.62 -15.34
N SER A 348 8.76 -10.21 -15.25
CA SER A 348 8.04 -10.75 -16.40
C SER A 348 7.42 -9.67 -17.32
N VAL A 349 7.24 -8.43 -16.84
CA VAL A 349 6.61 -7.34 -17.59
C VAL A 349 7.32 -7.00 -18.91
N PRO A 350 8.66 -6.88 -19.00
CA PRO A 350 9.34 -6.62 -20.27
C PRO A 350 9.08 -7.70 -21.33
N GLY A 351 9.10 -8.98 -20.93
CA GLY A 351 8.76 -10.11 -21.81
C GLY A 351 7.31 -10.02 -22.28
N ALA A 352 6.40 -9.71 -21.37
CA ALA A 352 4.99 -9.49 -21.63
C ALA A 352 4.73 -8.33 -22.61
N LEU A 353 5.48 -7.24 -22.51
CA LEU A 353 5.43 -6.11 -23.45
C LEU A 353 5.93 -6.47 -24.84
N ALA A 354 7.05 -7.22 -24.94
CA ALA A 354 7.61 -7.69 -26.19
C ALA A 354 6.63 -8.60 -26.93
N GLU A 355 5.97 -9.50 -26.23
CA GLU A 355 4.99 -10.40 -26.80
C GLU A 355 3.71 -9.69 -27.23
N ARG A 356 3.21 -8.73 -26.46
CA ARG A 356 2.08 -7.90 -26.88
C ARG A 356 2.37 -7.18 -28.20
N LYS A 357 3.61 -6.76 -28.43
CA LYS A 357 4.04 -6.11 -29.67
C LYS A 357 4.12 -7.11 -30.84
N ASN A 358 4.51 -8.37 -30.56
CA ASN A 358 4.70 -9.41 -31.56
C ASN A 358 3.45 -10.27 -31.82
N SER A 359 2.36 -10.10 -31.05
CA SER A 359 1.10 -10.84 -31.21
C SER A 359 0.31 -10.37 -32.43
N GLY A 360 0.93 -10.43 -33.59
CA GLY A 360 0.24 -10.64 -34.86
C GLY A 360 -0.34 -12.05 -34.91
N PRO A 361 -1.22 -12.39 -35.83
CA PRO A 361 -1.96 -13.67 -35.88
C PRO A 361 -1.09 -14.90 -36.17
N GLY A 362 0.04 -15.09 -35.48
CA GLY A 362 0.97 -16.18 -35.68
C GLY A 362 1.94 -16.52 -34.52
N ALA A 363 2.02 -15.75 -33.47
CA ALA A 363 3.07 -15.89 -32.45
C ALA A 363 2.59 -16.65 -31.19
N GLN A 364 2.60 -17.98 -31.27
CA GLN A 364 2.15 -18.87 -30.17
C GLN A 364 3.30 -19.57 -29.42
N LYS A 365 4.58 -19.18 -29.60
CA LYS A 365 5.70 -20.07 -29.20
C LYS A 365 6.74 -19.60 -28.18
N VAL A 366 6.64 -18.43 -27.54
CA VAL A 366 7.77 -17.88 -26.75
C VAL A 366 7.67 -18.02 -25.22
N TRP A 367 6.52 -18.40 -24.65
CA TRP A 367 6.34 -18.48 -23.18
C TRP A 367 7.02 -19.66 -22.49
N ALA A 368 7.39 -20.70 -23.22
CA ALA A 368 8.00 -21.90 -22.64
C ALA A 368 9.42 -21.70 -22.11
N THR A 369 10.10 -20.62 -22.52
CA THR A 369 11.52 -20.39 -22.19
C THR A 369 11.73 -19.54 -20.93
N GLY A 370 10.79 -18.66 -20.56
CA GLY A 370 10.87 -17.83 -19.36
C GLY A 370 10.63 -18.59 -18.05
N ALA A 371 9.87 -19.67 -18.10
CA ALA A 371 9.58 -20.53 -16.94
C ALA A 371 10.77 -21.40 -16.50
N GLN A 372 11.82 -21.50 -17.33
CA GLN A 372 13.01 -22.32 -17.00
C GLN A 372 14.03 -21.61 -16.09
N VAL A 373 13.98 -20.29 -15.96
CA VAL A 373 14.95 -19.55 -15.13
C VAL A 373 14.61 -19.61 -13.62
N SER A 374 13.40 -20.03 -13.25
CA SER A 374 13.01 -20.18 -11.84
C SER A 374 13.22 -21.58 -11.27
N ARG A 375 13.79 -22.52 -12.02
CA ARG A 375 14.17 -23.83 -11.51
C ARG A 375 15.59 -23.82 -10.97
N LEU A 376 15.81 -23.31 -9.77
CA LEU A 376 16.91 -23.78 -8.94
C LEU A 376 16.50 -25.15 -8.35
N PRO A 377 17.31 -26.20 -8.56
CA PRO A 377 16.98 -27.53 -8.09
C PRO A 377 17.28 -27.62 -6.59
N ASN A 378 16.25 -27.57 -5.78
CA ASN A 378 16.35 -27.94 -4.36
C ASN A 378 15.34 -29.02 -4.04
N GLN A 379 15.58 -30.21 -4.59
CA GLN A 379 15.11 -31.48 -4.01
C GLN A 379 16.04 -32.60 -4.47
N THR A 380 17.16 -32.74 -3.78
CA THR A 380 17.86 -34.03 -3.70
C THR A 380 17.08 -34.93 -2.77
N HIS A 381 16.16 -35.73 -3.33
CA HIS A 381 15.70 -36.94 -2.70
C HIS A 381 16.86 -37.93 -2.63
N ILE A 382 17.49 -37.99 -1.48
CA ILE A 382 18.38 -39.13 -1.13
C ILE A 382 17.45 -40.32 -0.87
N GLN A 383 17.31 -41.16 -1.87
CA GLN A 383 16.69 -42.46 -1.74
C GLN A 383 17.72 -43.43 -1.15
N TRP A 384 17.66 -43.71 0.15
CA TRP A 384 18.39 -44.81 0.74
C TRP A 384 17.75 -46.14 0.29
N ARG A 385 18.39 -46.79 -0.66
CA ARG A 385 18.15 -48.23 -0.87
C ARG A 385 18.82 -48.98 0.27
N LEU A 386 18.07 -49.58 1.13
CA LEU A 386 18.51 -50.71 1.96
C LEU A 386 18.46 -51.96 1.07
N THR A 387 19.61 -52.40 0.62
CA THR A 387 19.88 -53.78 0.19
C THR A 387 20.63 -54.46 1.31
N GLY A 388 20.08 -55.51 1.83
CA GLY A 388 20.65 -56.38 2.83
C GLY A 388 19.58 -57.19 3.49
#